data_438222d1901d8f803245d0f6da1fd147
#
_entry.id   438222d1901d8f803245d0f6da1fd147
#
_cell.length_a   1.000
_cell.length_b   1.000
_cell.length_c   1.000
_cell.angle_alpha   90.00
_cell.angle_beta   90.00
_cell.angle_gamma   90.00
#
_symmetry.space_group_name_H-M   'P 1'
#
loop_
_entity.id
_entity.type
_entity.pdbx_description
1 polymer ?
#
loop_
_entity_poly.entity_id
_entity_poly.type
_entity_poly.pdbx_seq_one_letter_code
_entity_poly.pdbx_strand_id
1 'polypeptide(L)'
;MRKVRRRRLAALSVAVSLVLGSIVVIPARSAGADAAGRGGDFVPVNTVLLDTRSGVGGVTGARGATSTTTFTALGVGGVPTSGVRALLVDITAVSPTGNTYLTVFPNGATRPIVASLNASKDEVLTNSVVVSPGSEGKLSLYNHSGSTHVKLDVQGYFTSVTTTAGGGFVPIGPVQVVDTRSGLGTTTGPIGASGGTRTVTLTGGVISAGASAAMIDVGVRVRPRRAS
;
A
#
# COMPACT_ATOMS: atom_id res chain seq x y z
N MET A 1 -23.10 12.96 99.59
CA MET A 1 -23.97 12.82 98.42
C MET A 1 -23.25 13.30 97.14
N ARG A 2 -22.75 12.42 96.33
CA ARG A 2 -21.98 12.79 95.11
C ARG A 2 -22.91 12.68 93.92
N LYS A 3 -23.18 13.78 93.18
CA LYS A 3 -23.94 13.82 91.95
C LYS A 3 -23.09 13.25 90.77
N VAL A 4 -23.50 12.15 90.22
CA VAL A 4 -22.92 11.57 89.03
C VAL A 4 -23.48 12.31 87.79
N ARG A 5 -22.59 13.03 87.05
CA ARG A 5 -22.92 13.64 85.78
C ARG A 5 -22.89 12.57 84.71
N ARG A 6 -24.02 12.26 84.13
CA ARG A 6 -24.11 11.42 82.89
C ARG A 6 -23.65 12.27 81.73
N ARG A 7 -22.54 11.88 81.11
CA ARG A 7 -22.10 12.41 79.87
C ARG A 7 -22.94 11.73 78.77
N ARG A 8 -23.67 12.53 77.97
CA ARG A 8 -24.33 12.06 76.76
C ARG A 8 -23.25 11.89 75.64
N LEU A 9 -23.06 10.69 75.19
CA LEU A 9 -22.31 10.38 73.96
C LEU A 9 -23.16 10.79 72.77
N ALA A 10 -22.71 11.79 72.02
CA ALA A 10 -23.28 12.13 70.75
C ALA A 10 -22.78 11.09 69.73
N ALA A 11 -23.69 10.33 69.20
CA ALA A 11 -23.39 9.45 68.09
C ALA A 11 -23.20 10.28 66.84
N LEU A 12 -21.97 10.28 66.28
CA LEU A 12 -21.63 10.92 65.05
C LEU A 12 -22.02 9.91 63.92
N SER A 13 -23.15 10.14 63.25
CA SER A 13 -23.57 9.37 62.07
C SER A 13 -22.75 9.83 60.88
N VAL A 14 -21.77 9.04 60.48
CA VAL A 14 -21.07 9.22 59.19
C VAL A 14 -21.97 8.65 58.08
N ALA A 15 -22.59 9.53 57.34
CA ALA A 15 -23.30 9.15 56.10
C ALA A 15 -22.25 8.86 55.04
N VAL A 16 -22.04 7.58 54.71
CA VAL A 16 -21.25 7.18 53.57
C VAL A 16 -22.12 7.34 52.34
N SER A 17 -21.96 8.43 51.59
CA SER A 17 -22.54 8.61 50.29
C SER A 17 -21.84 7.67 49.30
N LEU A 18 -22.51 6.57 48.94
CA LEU A 18 -22.08 5.70 47.87
C LEU A 18 -22.33 6.42 46.55
N VAL A 19 -21.31 7.05 45.99
CA VAL A 19 -21.36 7.56 44.61
C VAL A 19 -21.30 6.33 43.69
N LEU A 20 -22.45 5.90 43.16
CA LEU A 20 -22.51 4.99 42.04
C LEU A 20 -21.93 5.72 40.82
N GLY A 21 -20.65 5.61 40.62
CA GLY A 21 -20.02 5.98 39.39
C GLY A 21 -20.60 5.09 38.26
N SER A 22 -21.36 5.67 37.36
CA SER A 22 -21.75 5.00 36.14
C SER A 22 -20.49 4.59 35.40
N ILE A 23 -20.19 3.28 35.38
CA ILE A 23 -19.13 2.73 34.52
C ILE A 23 -19.68 2.87 33.09
N VAL A 24 -19.24 3.91 32.40
CA VAL A 24 -19.40 3.99 30.95
C VAL A 24 -18.50 2.93 30.37
N VAL A 25 -19.04 1.77 30.06
CA VAL A 25 -18.36 0.76 29.26
C VAL A 25 -18.31 1.34 27.85
N ILE A 26 -17.20 2.03 27.55
CA ILE A 26 -16.87 2.36 26.17
C ILE A 26 -16.51 1.01 25.54
N PRO A 27 -17.31 0.51 24.57
CA PRO A 27 -16.92 -0.70 23.86
C PRO A 27 -15.54 -0.41 23.25
N ALA A 28 -14.56 -1.24 23.58
CA ALA A 28 -13.28 -1.22 22.90
C ALA A 28 -13.59 -1.41 21.41
N ARG A 29 -13.52 -0.33 20.65
CA ARG A 29 -13.56 -0.44 19.21
C ARG A 29 -12.37 -1.29 18.86
N SER A 30 -12.63 -2.47 18.30
CA SER A 30 -11.60 -3.24 17.63
C SER A 30 -10.86 -2.26 16.74
N ALA A 31 -9.53 -2.29 16.81
CA ALA A 31 -8.65 -1.49 15.94
C ALA A 31 -8.72 -2.04 14.50
N GLY A 32 -9.94 -2.16 13.98
CA GLY A 32 -10.19 -2.26 12.56
C GLY A 32 -9.94 -0.90 11.95
N ALA A 33 -9.47 -0.86 10.74
CA ALA A 33 -9.35 0.36 9.95
C ALA A 33 -10.67 1.12 10.04
N ASP A 34 -10.65 2.22 10.78
CA ASP A 34 -11.86 2.95 11.12
C ASP A 34 -12.16 4.01 10.07
N ALA A 35 -13.37 4.57 10.16
CA ALA A 35 -13.82 5.68 9.33
C ALA A 35 -12.90 6.92 9.41
N ALA A 36 -11.92 6.95 10.30
CA ALA A 36 -10.93 8.01 10.43
C ALA A 36 -9.74 7.84 9.47
N GLY A 37 -9.81 6.93 8.52
CA GLY A 37 -8.91 6.95 7.39
C GLY A 37 -7.70 6.04 7.45
N ARG A 38 -7.76 5.02 8.23
CA ARG A 38 -6.75 3.98 8.24
C ARG A 38 -7.22 2.83 7.36
N GLY A 39 -6.59 2.63 6.21
CA GLY A 39 -6.68 1.47 5.35
C GLY A 39 -8.12 0.92 5.14
N GLY A 40 -8.34 0.35 4.03
CA GLY A 40 -9.52 -0.45 3.74
C GLY A 40 -9.07 -1.83 3.29
N ASP A 41 -10.01 -2.62 2.81
CA ASP A 41 -9.71 -3.89 2.19
C ASP A 41 -8.92 -3.67 0.90
N PHE A 42 -7.90 -4.50 0.68
CA PHE A 42 -7.17 -4.47 -0.58
C PHE A 42 -7.94 -5.25 -1.65
N VAL A 43 -8.19 -4.57 -2.75
CA VAL A 43 -8.81 -5.17 -3.95
C VAL A 43 -7.77 -5.20 -5.06
N PRO A 44 -7.32 -6.40 -5.48
CA PRO A 44 -6.37 -6.51 -6.57
C PRO A 44 -7.03 -6.12 -7.90
N VAL A 45 -6.33 -5.31 -8.66
CA VAL A 45 -6.58 -5.04 -10.08
C VAL A 45 -5.22 -5.03 -10.77
N ASN A 46 -5.20 -5.24 -12.07
CA ASN A 46 -3.94 -5.22 -12.83
C ASN A 46 -4.21 -4.51 -14.15
N THR A 47 -3.87 -3.23 -14.18
CA THR A 47 -4.09 -2.40 -15.37
C THR A 47 -3.05 -1.29 -15.50
N VAL A 48 -2.82 -0.83 -16.72
CA VAL A 48 -1.94 0.30 -16.99
C VAL A 48 -2.74 1.58 -16.88
N LEU A 49 -2.35 2.47 -15.97
CA LEU A 49 -2.94 3.81 -15.83
C LEU A 49 -2.31 4.83 -16.78
N LEU A 50 -1.01 4.71 -17.00
CA LEU A 50 -0.22 5.61 -17.82
C LEU A 50 0.88 4.84 -18.55
N ASP A 51 1.01 5.03 -19.84
CA ASP A 51 2.22 4.68 -20.60
C ASP A 51 2.48 5.74 -21.66
N THR A 52 3.49 6.57 -21.41
CA THR A 52 3.82 7.70 -22.27
C THR A 52 4.43 7.30 -23.62
N ARG A 53 4.75 6.03 -23.81
CA ARG A 53 5.22 5.50 -25.11
C ARG A 53 4.06 5.23 -26.05
N SER A 54 2.95 4.74 -25.51
CA SER A 54 1.75 4.31 -26.29
C SER A 54 0.57 5.26 -26.16
N GLY A 55 0.64 6.27 -25.28
CA GLY A 55 -0.45 7.23 -25.05
C GLY A 55 -1.56 6.72 -24.13
N VAL A 56 -1.38 5.59 -23.44
CA VAL A 56 -2.31 5.16 -22.38
C VAL A 56 -2.32 6.23 -21.29
N GLY A 57 -3.50 6.56 -20.78
CA GLY A 57 -3.71 7.64 -19.84
C GLY A 57 -3.78 9.04 -20.48
N GLY A 58 -3.88 9.11 -21.82
CA GLY A 58 -4.04 10.36 -22.58
C GLY A 58 -2.77 11.20 -22.70
N VAL A 59 -1.59 10.63 -22.40
CA VAL A 59 -0.31 11.36 -22.42
C VAL A 59 0.71 10.60 -23.27
N THR A 60 1.27 11.28 -24.27
CA THR A 60 2.32 10.73 -25.15
C THR A 60 3.63 11.51 -25.01
N GLY A 61 4.74 10.83 -25.32
CA GLY A 61 6.08 11.40 -25.34
C GLY A 61 6.77 11.39 -23.97
N ALA A 62 8.09 11.42 -24.00
CA ALA A 62 8.92 11.45 -22.80
C ALA A 62 8.64 12.67 -21.93
N ARG A 63 8.71 12.51 -20.63
CA ARG A 63 8.52 13.60 -19.65
C ARG A 63 9.82 14.35 -19.46
N GLY A 64 9.80 15.62 -19.79
CA GLY A 64 10.98 16.49 -19.70
C GLY A 64 11.36 16.85 -18.25
N ALA A 65 12.49 17.50 -18.09
CA ALA A 65 12.96 17.98 -16.81
C ALA A 65 11.96 18.94 -16.15
N THR A 66 11.84 18.88 -14.83
CA THR A 66 10.99 19.73 -13.98
C THR A 66 9.51 19.76 -14.41
N SER A 67 9.06 18.74 -15.13
CA SER A 67 7.68 18.66 -15.62
C SER A 67 6.79 17.86 -14.67
N THR A 68 5.54 18.30 -14.56
CA THR A 68 4.48 17.54 -13.88
C THR A 68 3.43 17.12 -14.90
N THR A 69 3.04 15.85 -14.84
CA THR A 69 2.03 15.26 -15.71
C THR A 69 0.89 14.76 -14.86
N THR A 70 -0.33 15.14 -15.20
CA THR A 70 -1.55 14.69 -14.50
C THR A 70 -2.29 13.69 -15.36
N PHE A 71 -2.82 12.63 -14.75
CA PHE A 71 -3.58 11.57 -15.43
C PHE A 71 -4.67 11.00 -14.53
N THR A 72 -5.70 10.44 -15.14
CA THR A 72 -6.84 9.83 -14.44
C THR A 72 -6.42 8.51 -13.79
N ALA A 73 -6.79 8.32 -12.53
CA ALA A 73 -6.49 7.12 -11.76
C ALA A 73 -7.74 6.38 -11.28
N LEU A 74 -8.84 7.11 -11.04
CA LEU A 74 -10.13 6.50 -10.67
C LEU A 74 -11.05 6.35 -11.88
N GLY A 75 -11.90 5.34 -11.86
CA GLY A 75 -12.85 5.06 -12.95
C GLY A 75 -12.23 4.42 -14.19
N VAL A 76 -11.00 3.95 -14.10
CA VAL A 76 -10.27 3.31 -15.20
C VAL A 76 -9.74 1.94 -14.79
N GLY A 77 -9.70 1.00 -15.72
CA GLY A 77 -9.00 -0.28 -15.55
C GLY A 77 -9.48 -1.13 -14.37
N GLY A 78 -10.74 -1.04 -13.98
CA GLY A 78 -11.28 -1.77 -12.84
C GLY A 78 -11.16 -1.02 -11.50
N VAL A 79 -10.52 0.14 -11.47
CA VAL A 79 -10.50 1.02 -10.28
C VAL A 79 -11.82 1.80 -10.22
N PRO A 80 -12.58 1.77 -9.10
CA PRO A 80 -13.83 2.50 -8.97
C PRO A 80 -13.64 4.02 -9.04
N THR A 81 -14.72 4.74 -9.36
CA THR A 81 -14.75 6.22 -9.35
C THR A 81 -14.77 6.82 -7.95
N SER A 82 -15.14 6.04 -6.93
CA SER A 82 -15.27 6.46 -5.53
C SER A 82 -14.99 5.29 -4.58
N GLY A 83 -14.87 5.58 -3.29
CA GLY A 83 -14.62 4.54 -2.28
C GLY A 83 -13.18 4.02 -2.28
N VAL A 84 -12.26 4.66 -2.98
CA VAL A 84 -10.83 4.34 -3.02
C VAL A 84 -10.08 5.24 -2.05
N ARG A 85 -9.36 4.63 -1.12
CA ARG A 85 -8.52 5.33 -0.14
C ARG A 85 -7.12 5.60 -0.68
N ALA A 86 -6.54 4.55 -1.25
CA ALA A 86 -5.20 4.59 -1.84
C ALA A 86 -5.08 3.56 -2.96
N LEU A 87 -4.11 3.76 -3.81
CA LEU A 87 -3.71 2.85 -4.89
C LEU A 87 -2.33 2.29 -4.58
N LEU A 88 -2.12 1.01 -4.83
CA LEU A 88 -0.80 0.42 -4.96
C LEU A 88 -0.43 0.47 -6.45
N VAL A 89 0.58 1.25 -6.78
CA VAL A 89 1.02 1.46 -8.16
C VAL A 89 2.49 1.14 -8.33
N ASP A 90 2.84 0.54 -9.46
CA ASP A 90 4.21 0.38 -9.91
C ASP A 90 4.54 1.53 -10.87
N ILE A 91 5.55 2.30 -10.53
CA ILE A 91 6.09 3.37 -11.35
C ILE A 91 7.37 2.90 -12.01
N THR A 92 7.42 2.96 -13.35
CA THR A 92 8.59 2.57 -14.14
C THR A 92 9.13 3.78 -14.89
N ALA A 93 10.41 4.09 -14.67
CA ALA A 93 11.19 4.97 -15.53
C ALA A 93 11.78 4.13 -16.66
N VAL A 94 11.68 4.63 -17.89
CA VAL A 94 12.19 3.93 -19.09
C VAL A 94 13.24 4.77 -19.78
N SER A 95 14.48 4.32 -19.70
CA SER A 95 15.64 4.90 -20.38
C SER A 95 15.75 6.42 -20.22
N PRO A 96 15.90 6.95 -18.98
CA PRO A 96 16.11 8.36 -18.75
C PRO A 96 17.37 8.86 -19.48
N THR A 97 17.32 10.06 -20.04
CA THR A 97 18.50 10.66 -20.71
C THR A 97 19.56 11.15 -19.73
N GLY A 98 19.28 11.15 -18.45
CA GLY A 98 20.18 11.51 -17.35
C GLY A 98 19.66 10.94 -16.04
N ASN A 99 20.48 10.95 -15.00
CA ASN A 99 20.04 10.57 -13.66
C ASN A 99 18.88 11.47 -13.22
N THR A 100 17.81 10.87 -12.74
CA THR A 100 16.61 11.58 -12.31
C THR A 100 15.92 10.89 -11.14
N TYR A 101 14.93 11.57 -10.60
CA TYR A 101 13.94 10.93 -9.75
C TYR A 101 12.53 11.28 -10.22
N LEU A 102 11.62 10.37 -9.96
CA LEU A 102 10.20 10.54 -10.20
C LEU A 102 9.47 10.63 -8.86
N THR A 103 8.45 11.48 -8.80
CA THR A 103 7.56 11.57 -7.65
C THR A 103 6.13 11.45 -8.10
N VAL A 104 5.40 10.46 -7.59
CA VAL A 104 3.95 10.31 -7.76
C VAL A 104 3.26 10.86 -6.52
N PHE A 105 2.21 11.65 -6.71
CA PHE A 105 1.49 12.29 -5.62
C PHE A 105 0.03 12.60 -6.02
N PRO A 106 -0.86 12.86 -5.03
CA PRO A 106 -2.24 13.23 -5.30
C PRO A 106 -2.33 14.50 -6.14
N ASN A 107 -3.15 14.49 -7.20
CA ASN A 107 -3.41 15.70 -7.96
C ASN A 107 -4.01 16.80 -7.08
N GLY A 108 -3.55 18.04 -7.25
CA GLY A 108 -3.96 19.20 -6.44
C GLY A 108 -3.24 19.32 -5.08
N ALA A 109 -2.47 18.33 -4.66
CA ALA A 109 -1.64 18.43 -3.47
C ALA A 109 -0.27 19.07 -3.77
N THR A 110 0.34 19.62 -2.74
CA THR A 110 1.76 20.05 -2.82
C THR A 110 2.63 18.84 -3.10
N ARG A 111 3.52 18.94 -4.09
CA ARG A 111 4.47 17.86 -4.38
C ARG A 111 5.37 17.59 -3.17
N PRO A 112 5.42 16.33 -2.69
CA PRO A 112 6.34 15.97 -1.62
C PRO A 112 7.80 16.07 -2.09
N ILE A 113 8.71 16.30 -1.15
CA ILE A 113 10.16 16.39 -1.42
C ILE A 113 10.85 15.03 -1.56
N VAL A 114 10.11 13.95 -1.33
CA VAL A 114 10.61 12.57 -1.42
C VAL A 114 10.43 12.00 -2.82
N ALA A 115 11.38 11.19 -3.27
CA ALA A 115 11.27 10.45 -4.52
C ALA A 115 10.42 9.19 -4.35
N SER A 116 9.59 8.90 -5.35
CA SER A 116 8.94 7.58 -5.49
C SER A 116 9.89 6.57 -6.17
N LEU A 117 10.77 7.05 -7.05
CA LEU A 117 11.73 6.25 -7.79
C LEU A 117 12.95 7.10 -8.14
N ASN A 118 14.15 6.59 -7.89
CA ASN A 118 15.39 7.16 -8.42
C ASN A 118 15.90 6.27 -9.55
N ALA A 119 16.20 6.85 -10.70
CA ALA A 119 16.65 6.11 -11.88
C ALA A 119 17.95 6.72 -12.45
N SER A 120 18.84 5.84 -12.87
CA SER A 120 20.07 6.23 -13.56
C SER A 120 19.81 6.41 -15.06
N LYS A 121 20.71 7.14 -15.72
CA LYS A 121 20.68 7.28 -17.17
C LYS A 121 20.62 5.91 -17.86
N ASP A 122 19.80 5.82 -18.92
CA ASP A 122 19.62 4.64 -19.79
C ASP A 122 19.03 3.40 -19.08
N GLU A 123 18.67 3.50 -17.80
CA GLU A 123 18.13 2.41 -17.00
C GLU A 123 16.61 2.22 -17.24
N VAL A 124 16.13 0.98 -17.06
CA VAL A 124 14.71 0.70 -16.89
C VAL A 124 14.52 0.20 -15.47
N LEU A 125 13.86 1.00 -14.65
CA LEU A 125 13.69 0.70 -13.24
C LEU A 125 12.25 0.91 -12.80
N THR A 126 11.76 -0.01 -11.96
CA THR A 126 10.41 0.03 -11.39
C THR A 126 10.49 0.07 -9.87
N ASN A 127 9.59 0.82 -9.25
CA ASN A 127 9.35 0.79 -7.81
C ASN A 127 7.86 0.85 -7.52
N SER A 128 7.44 0.17 -6.46
CA SER A 128 6.04 0.17 -6.00
C SER A 128 5.83 1.26 -4.96
N VAL A 129 4.71 1.98 -5.08
CA VAL A 129 4.33 3.03 -4.13
C VAL A 129 2.84 2.96 -3.81
N VAL A 130 2.48 3.32 -2.58
CA VAL A 130 1.10 3.54 -2.18
C VAL A 130 0.82 5.04 -2.22
N VAL A 131 -0.21 5.42 -2.98
CA VAL A 131 -0.56 6.84 -3.16
C VAL A 131 -2.07 7.03 -3.11
N SER A 132 -2.55 8.04 -2.39
CA SER A 132 -3.96 8.40 -2.39
C SER A 132 -4.32 9.14 -3.69
N PRO A 133 -5.51 8.91 -4.26
CA PRO A 133 -5.99 9.73 -5.37
C PRO A 133 -6.20 11.17 -4.90
N GLY A 134 -5.94 12.11 -5.79
CA GLY A 134 -6.13 13.54 -5.55
C GLY A 134 -7.43 14.07 -6.13
N SER A 135 -7.47 15.39 -6.34
CA SER A 135 -8.62 16.07 -6.95
C SER A 135 -9.02 15.41 -8.27
N GLU A 136 -10.33 15.26 -8.47
CA GLU A 136 -10.92 14.63 -9.66
C GLU A 136 -10.52 13.15 -9.87
N GLY A 137 -10.09 12.46 -8.81
CA GLY A 137 -9.62 11.07 -8.93
C GLY A 137 -8.33 10.92 -9.75
N LYS A 138 -7.52 11.96 -9.81
CA LYS A 138 -6.29 12.02 -10.60
C LYS A 138 -5.04 11.89 -9.73
N LEU A 139 -3.95 11.45 -10.36
CA LEU A 139 -2.60 11.48 -9.83
C LEU A 139 -1.73 12.46 -10.65
N SER A 140 -0.69 12.96 -10.01
CA SER A 140 0.35 13.76 -10.64
C SER A 140 1.68 13.03 -10.55
N LEU A 141 2.45 13.08 -11.63
CA LEU A 141 3.80 12.55 -11.74
C LEU A 141 4.76 13.69 -12.06
N TYR A 142 5.79 13.84 -11.26
CA TYR A 142 6.88 14.79 -11.49
C TYR A 142 8.15 14.07 -11.93
N ASN A 143 8.82 14.61 -12.97
CA ASN A 143 10.18 14.24 -13.35
C ASN A 143 11.15 15.36 -13.00
N HIS A 144 12.23 15.04 -12.30
CA HIS A 144 13.19 16.04 -11.82
C HIS A 144 14.12 16.56 -12.91
N SER A 145 14.78 15.66 -13.64
CA SER A 145 15.81 16.07 -14.62
C SER A 145 15.82 15.15 -15.84
N GLY A 146 16.48 15.62 -16.90
CA GLY A 146 16.50 14.91 -18.17
C GLY A 146 15.11 14.66 -18.74
N SER A 147 15.01 13.67 -19.59
CA SER A 147 13.75 13.23 -20.21
C SER A 147 13.62 11.72 -20.07
N THR A 148 12.44 11.24 -19.72
CA THR A 148 12.18 9.79 -19.56
C THR A 148 10.77 9.44 -20.01
N HIS A 149 10.61 8.27 -20.62
CA HIS A 149 9.27 7.68 -20.68
C HIS A 149 8.89 7.09 -19.34
N VAL A 150 7.60 7.14 -19.04
CA VAL A 150 7.07 6.65 -17.77
C VAL A 150 5.90 5.73 -18.03
N LYS A 151 5.87 4.62 -17.26
CA LYS A 151 4.73 3.72 -17.18
C LYS A 151 4.27 3.64 -15.73
N LEU A 152 2.95 3.66 -15.51
CA LEU A 152 2.35 3.34 -14.21
C LEU A 152 1.34 2.22 -14.39
N ASP A 153 1.54 1.17 -13.62
CA ASP A 153 0.62 0.05 -13.49
C ASP A 153 -0.05 0.11 -12.12
N VAL A 154 -1.36 -0.05 -12.04
CA VAL A 154 -2.03 -0.26 -10.76
C VAL A 154 -2.10 -1.76 -10.46
N GLN A 155 -1.65 -2.15 -9.29
CA GLN A 155 -1.70 -3.52 -8.80
C GLN A 155 -2.98 -3.78 -7.99
N GLY A 156 -3.53 -2.74 -7.39
CA GLY A 156 -4.74 -2.80 -6.62
C GLY A 156 -5.03 -1.49 -5.90
N TYR A 157 -6.13 -1.48 -5.19
CA TYR A 157 -6.51 -0.33 -4.38
C TYR A 157 -7.00 -0.74 -3.00
N PHE A 158 -6.88 0.18 -2.06
CA PHE A 158 -7.46 0.08 -0.73
C PHE A 158 -8.79 0.81 -0.70
N THR A 159 -9.83 0.16 -0.20
CA THR A 159 -11.15 0.79 -0.06
C THR A 159 -11.15 1.86 1.03
N SER A 160 -12.07 2.81 0.95
CA SER A 160 -12.21 3.85 1.99
C SER A 160 -12.95 3.36 3.23
N VAL A 161 -13.58 2.19 3.15
CA VAL A 161 -14.30 1.54 4.25
C VAL A 161 -13.85 0.09 4.34
N THR A 162 -13.76 -0.43 5.56
CA THR A 162 -13.59 -1.86 5.81
C THR A 162 -14.96 -2.52 5.71
N THR A 163 -15.13 -3.49 4.83
CA THR A 163 -16.31 -4.35 4.85
C THR A 163 -16.03 -5.52 5.81
N THR A 164 -17.02 -5.89 6.60
CA THR A 164 -16.90 -7.03 7.54
C THR A 164 -16.63 -8.38 6.85
N ALA A 165 -16.72 -8.42 5.52
CA ALA A 165 -16.47 -9.58 4.69
C ALA A 165 -15.19 -9.48 3.86
N GLY A 166 -14.48 -8.37 3.91
CA GLY A 166 -13.27 -8.15 3.12
C GLY A 166 -12.03 -8.78 3.74
N GLY A 167 -11.14 -9.28 2.90
CA GLY A 167 -9.84 -9.79 3.30
C GLY A 167 -8.90 -8.65 3.67
N GLY A 168 -8.86 -8.25 4.93
CA GLY A 168 -7.81 -7.34 5.40
C GLY A 168 -6.41 -7.94 5.16
N PHE A 169 -5.40 -7.09 5.09
CA PHE A 169 -4.02 -7.55 4.98
C PHE A 169 -3.63 -8.36 6.23
N VAL A 170 -3.26 -9.63 5.99
CA VAL A 170 -2.77 -10.53 7.05
C VAL A 170 -1.25 -10.63 6.92
N PRO A 171 -0.48 -10.03 7.84
CA PRO A 171 0.96 -10.18 7.83
C PRO A 171 1.33 -11.61 8.18
N ILE A 172 2.18 -12.21 7.36
CA ILE A 172 2.83 -13.49 7.64
C ILE A 172 4.33 -13.25 7.75
N GLY A 173 5.03 -14.06 8.53
CA GLY A 173 6.49 -14.02 8.59
C GLY A 173 7.08 -14.27 7.20
N PRO A 174 8.27 -13.72 6.87
CA PRO A 174 8.92 -13.97 5.59
C PRO A 174 9.09 -15.46 5.36
N VAL A 175 8.48 -15.99 4.31
CA VAL A 175 8.56 -17.40 3.93
C VAL A 175 8.96 -17.50 2.47
N GLN A 176 10.00 -18.27 2.19
CA GLN A 176 10.36 -18.56 0.81
C GLN A 176 9.37 -19.56 0.24
N VAL A 177 8.63 -19.15 -0.79
CA VAL A 177 7.59 -19.99 -1.42
C VAL A 177 8.07 -20.60 -2.74
N VAL A 178 9.10 -20.00 -3.35
CA VAL A 178 9.68 -20.47 -4.63
C VAL A 178 11.20 -20.31 -4.63
N ASP A 179 11.91 -21.35 -5.01
CA ASP A 179 13.34 -21.27 -5.37
C ASP A 179 13.65 -22.23 -6.51
N THR A 180 13.90 -21.70 -7.68
CA THR A 180 14.23 -22.49 -8.88
C THR A 180 15.60 -23.20 -8.81
N ARG A 181 16.43 -22.89 -7.82
CA ARG A 181 17.74 -23.56 -7.63
C ARG A 181 17.56 -24.87 -6.90
N SER A 182 16.69 -24.92 -5.91
CA SER A 182 16.40 -26.10 -5.07
C SER A 182 15.17 -26.88 -5.52
N GLY A 183 14.29 -26.27 -6.35
CA GLY A 183 12.99 -26.84 -6.70
C GLY A 183 11.91 -26.60 -5.67
N LEU A 184 12.13 -25.68 -4.71
CA LEU A 184 11.09 -25.31 -3.77
C LEU A 184 9.92 -24.68 -4.52
N GLY A 185 8.72 -25.25 -4.33
CA GLY A 185 7.47 -24.73 -4.93
C GLY A 185 7.43 -24.74 -6.46
N THR A 186 8.42 -25.32 -7.13
CA THR A 186 8.53 -25.36 -8.59
C THR A 186 9.56 -26.39 -9.03
N THR A 187 9.75 -26.60 -10.33
CA THR A 187 10.84 -27.42 -10.86
C THR A 187 12.19 -26.70 -10.76
N THR A 188 13.28 -27.46 -10.63
CA THR A 188 14.64 -26.90 -10.66
C THR A 188 15.02 -26.35 -12.04
N GLY A 189 15.95 -25.42 -12.05
CA GLY A 189 16.55 -24.85 -13.26
C GLY A 189 16.11 -23.42 -13.54
N PRO A 190 16.86 -22.70 -14.41
CA PRO A 190 16.53 -21.34 -14.77
C PRO A 190 15.23 -21.26 -15.56
N ILE A 191 14.56 -20.12 -15.50
CA ILE A 191 13.47 -19.78 -16.42
C ILE A 191 14.13 -19.46 -17.76
N GLY A 192 13.66 -20.14 -18.82
CA GLY A 192 14.24 -20.01 -20.16
C GLY A 192 14.17 -18.59 -20.72
N ALA A 193 15.06 -18.28 -21.67
CA ALA A 193 15.02 -17.03 -22.41
C ALA A 193 13.78 -16.94 -23.32
N SER A 194 13.52 -15.74 -23.84
CA SER A 194 12.48 -15.50 -24.87
C SER A 194 11.06 -15.92 -24.45
N GLY A 195 10.60 -15.40 -23.32
CA GLY A 195 9.22 -15.62 -22.86
C GLY A 195 9.00 -16.88 -22.02
N GLY A 196 10.07 -17.49 -21.53
CA GLY A 196 9.94 -18.60 -20.58
C GLY A 196 9.10 -18.21 -19.38
N THR A 197 8.10 -19.03 -19.04
CA THR A 197 7.20 -18.83 -17.91
C THR A 197 7.31 -19.97 -16.90
N ARG A 198 6.96 -19.69 -15.67
CA ARG A 198 6.86 -20.67 -14.60
C ARG A 198 5.60 -20.40 -13.76
N THR A 199 4.68 -21.33 -13.75
CA THR A 199 3.52 -21.27 -12.88
C THR A 199 3.87 -21.84 -11.51
N VAL A 200 3.47 -21.16 -10.46
CA VAL A 200 3.65 -21.59 -9.06
C VAL A 200 2.33 -21.46 -8.30
N THR A 201 2.10 -22.40 -7.38
CA THR A 201 0.95 -22.35 -6.49
C THR A 201 1.37 -21.63 -5.20
N LEU A 202 0.70 -20.56 -4.86
CA LEU A 202 1.00 -19.75 -3.66
C LEU A 202 0.10 -20.10 -2.48
N THR A 203 -1.12 -20.57 -2.72
CA THR A 203 -2.13 -20.84 -1.68
C THR A 203 -2.11 -22.30 -1.22
N GLY A 204 -2.70 -22.56 -0.06
CA GLY A 204 -2.79 -23.91 0.52
C GLY A 204 -1.65 -24.28 1.47
N GLY A 205 -0.75 -23.32 1.75
CA GLY A 205 0.29 -23.44 2.77
C GLY A 205 0.18 -22.29 3.77
N VAL A 206 1.24 -21.49 3.90
CA VAL A 206 1.25 -20.30 4.76
C VAL A 206 0.33 -19.19 4.24
N ILE A 207 0.02 -19.21 2.94
CA ILE A 207 -0.97 -18.31 2.34
C ILE A 207 -2.30 -19.06 2.29
N SER A 208 -3.33 -18.51 2.92
CA SER A 208 -4.67 -19.08 2.96
C SER A 208 -5.22 -19.38 1.57
N ALA A 209 -5.93 -20.49 1.41
CA ALA A 209 -6.63 -20.82 0.16
C ALA A 209 -7.67 -19.78 -0.24
N GLY A 210 -8.22 -19.02 0.72
CA GLY A 210 -9.16 -17.94 0.49
C GLY A 210 -8.52 -16.57 0.20
N ALA A 211 -7.19 -16.48 0.11
CA ALA A 211 -6.52 -15.22 -0.19
C ALA A 211 -6.83 -14.75 -1.62
N SER A 212 -7.29 -13.51 -1.76
CA SER A 212 -7.56 -12.88 -3.06
C SER A 212 -6.31 -12.28 -3.69
N ALA A 213 -5.28 -11.98 -2.89
CA ALA A 213 -3.99 -11.46 -3.33
C ALA A 213 -2.88 -11.83 -2.34
N ALA A 214 -1.64 -11.82 -2.79
CA ALA A 214 -0.46 -11.97 -1.95
C ALA A 214 0.59 -10.93 -2.33
N MET A 215 1.24 -10.34 -1.34
CA MET A 215 2.44 -9.52 -1.58
C MET A 215 3.65 -10.43 -1.53
N ILE A 216 4.45 -10.42 -2.59
CA ILE A 216 5.63 -11.26 -2.74
C ILE A 216 6.84 -10.44 -3.20
N ASP A 217 8.01 -10.79 -2.71
CA ASP A 217 9.29 -10.31 -3.24
C ASP A 217 9.81 -11.31 -4.26
N VAL A 218 10.24 -10.79 -5.42
CA VAL A 218 10.83 -11.61 -6.49
C VAL A 218 12.30 -11.25 -6.65
N GLY A 219 13.17 -12.16 -6.24
CA GLY A 219 14.61 -12.03 -6.43
C GLY A 219 15.09 -12.75 -7.69
N VAL A 220 15.82 -12.05 -8.55
CA VAL A 220 16.47 -12.63 -9.74
C VAL A 220 17.97 -12.69 -9.52
N ARG A 221 18.57 -13.87 -9.77
CA ARG A 221 20.02 -14.04 -9.79
C ARG A 221 20.49 -14.21 -11.23
N VAL A 222 21.27 -13.26 -11.70
CA VAL A 222 21.97 -13.38 -12.98
C VAL A 222 23.19 -14.30 -12.80
N ARG A 223 23.32 -15.34 -13.62
CA ARG A 223 24.58 -16.10 -13.66
C ARG A 223 25.63 -15.23 -14.34
N PRO A 224 26.82 -15.04 -13.74
CA PRO A 224 27.92 -14.43 -14.47
C PRO A 224 28.20 -15.28 -15.73
N ARG A 225 28.34 -14.63 -16.86
CA ARG A 225 28.83 -15.32 -18.09
C ARG A 225 30.20 -15.89 -17.74
N ARG A 226 30.40 -17.18 -17.94
CA ARG A 226 31.73 -17.73 -17.92
C ARG A 226 32.50 -17.02 -19.02
N ALA A 227 33.61 -16.38 -18.68
CA ALA A 227 34.57 -15.92 -19.66
C ALA A 227 35.06 -17.16 -20.44
N SER A 228 34.80 -17.15 -21.73
CA SER A 228 35.33 -18.15 -22.69
C SER A 228 36.81 -17.89 -22.96
#